data_e6ecbd02b9b9bec1cc0761077954a0d6
#
_entry.id   e6ecbd02b9b9bec1cc0761077954a0d6
#
_cell.length_a   1.000
_cell.length_b   1.000
_cell.length_c   1.000
_cell.angle_alpha   90.00
_cell.angle_beta   90.00
_cell.angle_gamma   90.00
#
_symmetry.space_group_name_H-M   'P 1'
#
loop_
_entity.id
_entity.type
_entity.pdbx_description
1 polymer ?
#
loop_
_entity_poly.entity_id
_entity_poly.type
_entity_poly.pdbx_seq_one_letter_code
_entity_poly.pdbx_strand_id
1 'polypeptide(L)'
;MTTFNAHLRVRPSRSALLAATAVLALLAGGAASACPLGGHDSPRVRMLHALQKPIHHGSGHYMSVAQLQPQAKDVQPKRTELGTYGRDLPRGAAAPTSDARPPLRNNLGTLSWPAAKDSGGDAQAYFNQGYRLGWGFNHAEAARAFRAAQELDPSCSMCLWGEAWVLGPHINYPMDADANARALAVLEKARGLAPANGDMQVALVEALSRRHSPDPKADRKTLDQAYADAMEAVQARFPSDPHVAVLTADALMNLTPWDYWGDGGKTPKGKTDKIVALLEGVLGTAPSSPIQANPDHPGAVHLYIHTVEASDHPERAAPHAARLESLMPGAGHLVHMPSHIWYRLGRWRESLDANVRAATADEAIVNQGGASLLYSEAYYAHNVHFLMVSALTGGDGGTAVEAANKLSGIVSERAQREVPWTQPIIAAPYNVHAVFSKPEDVLALPAPKGDFPFVKAAWHYARGIAQARLGRADEARAEAAAIETLSQRPEITALPDAGVPGPDVLSIAVREIDARIAQHSGDQARAAALFAEAASVQDRLPYMEPPYWYYPVHQSLGAALMAQGKPAEAAMAFREALQRSPNNGWAAAGLLRAAEAQGDQATIEEAKSLMQKNWFGSSMPTPEQL
;
A
#
# COMPACT_ATOMS: atom_id res chain seq x y z
N MET A 1 -57.47 -8.66 -34.40
CA MET A 1 -57.99 -8.48 -33.05
C MET A 1 -56.89 -8.79 -32.07
N THR A 2 -56.44 -7.76 -31.40
CA THR A 2 -55.78 -7.55 -30.13
C THR A 2 -54.44 -8.27 -29.86
N THR A 3 -53.44 -7.51 -30.07
CA THR A 3 -52.03 -7.54 -29.59
C THR A 3 -51.93 -7.56 -28.06
N PHE A 4 -50.98 -8.33 -27.52
CA PHE A 4 -50.39 -8.06 -26.22
C PHE A 4 -48.86 -8.18 -26.33
N ASN A 5 -48.19 -7.02 -26.34
CA ASN A 5 -46.77 -6.86 -26.17
C ASN A 5 -46.45 -6.79 -24.66
N ALA A 6 -45.66 -7.72 -24.13
CA ALA A 6 -45.14 -7.67 -22.79
C ALA A 6 -43.63 -7.37 -22.85
N HIS A 7 -43.25 -6.11 -22.61
CA HIS A 7 -41.88 -5.73 -22.37
C HIS A 7 -41.46 -6.19 -20.96
N LEU A 8 -40.61 -7.20 -20.88
CA LEU A 8 -39.85 -7.50 -19.65
C LEU A 8 -38.68 -6.50 -19.54
N ARG A 9 -38.86 -5.50 -18.70
CA ARG A 9 -37.73 -4.69 -18.18
C ARG A 9 -37.11 -5.48 -17.05
N VAL A 10 -35.92 -6.01 -17.28
CA VAL A 10 -35.02 -6.51 -16.22
C VAL A 10 -34.45 -5.30 -15.51
N ARG A 11 -34.84 -5.10 -14.26
CA ARG A 11 -34.20 -4.14 -13.36
C ARG A 11 -32.93 -4.77 -12.80
N PRO A 12 -31.75 -4.07 -12.82
CA PRO A 12 -30.57 -4.58 -12.12
C PRO A 12 -30.86 -4.63 -10.61
N SER A 13 -30.34 -5.67 -9.95
CA SER A 13 -30.51 -5.84 -8.52
C SER A 13 -29.82 -4.71 -7.74
N ARG A 14 -30.46 -4.21 -6.69
CA ARG A 14 -30.00 -3.09 -5.86
C ARG A 14 -28.65 -3.33 -5.16
N SER A 15 -28.16 -4.56 -5.13
CA SER A 15 -26.88 -4.93 -4.50
C SER A 15 -25.64 -4.41 -5.23
N ALA A 16 -25.70 -4.24 -6.55
CA ALA A 16 -24.57 -3.72 -7.33
C ALA A 16 -24.39 -2.19 -7.17
N LEU A 17 -25.47 -1.47 -6.84
CA LEU A 17 -25.43 -0.01 -6.68
C LEU A 17 -24.89 0.42 -5.29
N LEU A 18 -25.05 -0.44 -4.26
CA LEU A 18 -24.62 -0.14 -2.89
C LEU A 18 -23.11 -0.33 -2.69
N ALA A 19 -22.48 -1.26 -3.41
CA ALA A 19 -21.03 -1.42 -3.38
C ALA A 19 -20.29 -0.22 -3.99
N ALA A 20 -20.85 0.38 -5.04
CA ALA A 20 -20.29 1.57 -5.67
C ALA A 20 -20.40 2.84 -4.79
N THR A 21 -21.46 2.93 -3.97
CA THR A 21 -21.70 4.11 -3.12
C THR A 21 -20.82 4.13 -1.85
N ALA A 22 -20.39 2.98 -1.34
CA ALA A 22 -19.55 2.92 -0.14
C ALA A 22 -18.10 3.35 -0.41
N VAL A 23 -17.59 3.16 -1.62
CA VAL A 23 -16.25 3.62 -2.05
C VAL A 23 -16.24 5.13 -2.33
N LEU A 24 -17.36 5.72 -2.74
CA LEU A 24 -17.51 7.17 -2.95
C LEU A 24 -17.34 8.02 -1.68
N ALA A 25 -17.48 7.43 -0.49
CA ALA A 25 -17.35 8.16 0.77
C ALA A 25 -15.89 8.43 1.17
N LEU A 26 -14.90 7.77 0.54
CA LEU A 26 -13.51 7.82 0.96
C LEU A 26 -12.66 8.93 0.31
N LEU A 27 -13.15 9.62 -0.74
CA LEU A 27 -12.28 10.49 -1.56
C LEU A 27 -12.89 11.81 -2.03
N ALA A 28 -14.08 12.19 -1.57
CA ALA A 28 -14.70 13.47 -1.96
C ALA A 28 -14.30 14.61 -1.00
N GLY A 29 -13.10 15.14 -1.16
CA GLY A 29 -12.65 16.29 -0.37
C GLY A 29 -11.38 16.92 -0.90
N GLY A 30 -11.40 17.47 -2.10
CA GLY A 30 -10.27 18.23 -2.61
C GLY A 30 -10.61 19.03 -3.85
N ALA A 31 -11.34 20.15 -3.68
CA ALA A 31 -11.45 21.13 -4.75
C ALA A 31 -10.11 21.84 -4.94
N ALA A 32 -9.57 21.77 -6.14
CA ALA A 32 -8.37 22.47 -6.56
C ALA A 32 -8.58 23.98 -6.51
N SER A 33 -7.74 24.69 -5.76
CA SER A 33 -7.46 26.10 -5.99
C SER A 33 -6.03 26.23 -6.49
N ALA A 34 -5.91 26.74 -7.70
CA ALA A 34 -4.65 27.11 -8.32
C ALA A 34 -3.96 28.21 -7.51
N CYS A 35 -2.66 28.07 -7.28
CA CYS A 35 -1.82 29.13 -6.77
C CYS A 35 -0.51 29.25 -7.58
N PRO A 36 0.04 30.47 -7.73
CA PRO A 36 1.01 30.81 -8.75
C PRO A 36 2.44 30.45 -8.39
N LEU A 37 3.24 30.32 -9.44
CA LEU A 37 4.69 30.13 -9.44
C LEU A 37 5.45 31.12 -8.54
N GLY A 38 6.26 30.61 -7.65
CA GLY A 38 7.21 31.44 -6.90
C GLY A 38 8.04 30.67 -5.89
N GLY A 39 9.36 30.56 -6.11
CA GLY A 39 10.35 30.43 -5.06
C GLY A 39 10.96 29.05 -4.83
N HIS A 40 12.20 28.93 -5.24
CA HIS A 40 13.16 27.88 -4.90
C HIS A 40 13.31 27.70 -3.40
N ASP A 41 12.71 26.66 -2.81
CA ASP A 41 13.16 25.98 -1.59
C ASP A 41 12.16 24.88 -1.20
N SER A 42 12.23 23.72 -1.87
CA SER A 42 11.37 22.62 -1.46
C SER A 42 11.98 21.92 -0.22
N PRO A 43 11.19 21.60 0.81
CA PRO A 43 11.66 20.91 2.02
C PRO A 43 12.28 19.53 1.75
N ARG A 44 11.96 18.91 0.62
CA ARG A 44 12.58 17.65 0.18
C ARG A 44 14.06 17.81 -0.16
N VAL A 45 14.47 18.97 -0.70
CA VAL A 45 15.89 19.31 -0.90
C VAL A 45 16.61 19.42 0.45
N ARG A 46 15.95 20.00 1.47
CA ARG A 46 16.51 20.05 2.84
C ARG A 46 16.63 18.68 3.48
N MET A 47 15.73 17.75 3.16
CA MET A 47 15.79 16.36 3.66
C MET A 47 16.99 15.61 3.09
N LEU A 48 17.30 15.73 1.79
CA LEU A 48 18.52 15.18 1.19
C LEU A 48 19.79 15.78 1.79
N HIS A 49 19.81 17.10 2.04
CA HIS A 49 20.92 17.77 2.71
C HIS A 49 21.03 17.45 4.21
N ALA A 50 19.91 17.21 4.90
CA ALA A 50 19.92 16.81 6.30
C ALA A 50 20.48 15.39 6.50
N LEU A 51 20.23 14.48 5.57
CA LEU A 51 20.76 13.12 5.58
C LEU A 51 22.25 13.05 5.22
N GLN A 52 22.81 14.12 4.64
CA GLN A 52 24.23 14.23 4.24
C GLN A 52 25.11 14.98 5.25
N LYS A 53 24.53 15.72 6.21
CA LYS A 53 25.31 16.41 7.24
C LYS A 53 25.66 15.46 8.37
N PRO A 54 26.93 15.39 8.81
CA PRO A 54 27.28 14.70 10.05
C PRO A 54 26.58 15.40 11.21
N ILE A 55 25.82 14.63 11.98
CA ILE A 55 25.14 15.09 13.18
C ILE A 55 26.19 15.46 14.21
N HIS A 56 26.39 16.75 14.49
CA HIS A 56 27.20 17.21 15.61
C HIS A 56 26.47 16.90 16.92
N HIS A 57 27.06 16.04 17.72
CA HIS A 57 26.57 15.57 18.99
C HIS A 57 26.51 16.65 20.06
N GLY A 58 25.31 16.95 20.57
CA GLY A 58 25.13 17.30 21.96
C GLY A 58 25.00 16.01 22.77
N SER A 59 25.67 15.93 23.91
CA SER A 59 25.84 14.75 24.75
C SER A 59 24.52 14.09 25.21
N GLY A 60 24.07 13.11 24.46
CA GLY A 60 23.04 12.17 24.83
C GLY A 60 23.32 10.87 24.07
N HIS A 61 23.37 9.75 24.76
CA HIS A 61 23.72 8.46 24.19
C HIS A 61 22.68 8.02 23.16
N TYR A 62 22.85 8.43 21.91
CA TYR A 62 22.19 7.83 20.76
C TYR A 62 23.19 6.93 20.04
N MET A 63 22.87 5.63 19.96
CA MET A 63 23.65 4.70 19.13
C MET A 63 23.57 5.17 17.68
N SER A 64 24.70 5.27 16.99
CA SER A 64 24.75 5.64 15.58
C SER A 64 24.07 4.57 14.73
N VAL A 65 23.44 4.98 13.62
CA VAL A 65 22.80 4.06 12.64
C VAL A 65 23.78 2.98 12.14
N ALA A 66 25.08 3.25 12.15
CA ALA A 66 26.14 2.29 11.81
C ALA A 66 26.29 1.15 12.84
N GLN A 67 25.80 1.32 14.09
CA GLN A 67 25.83 0.28 15.12
C GLN A 67 24.59 -0.62 15.14
N LEU A 68 23.56 -0.27 14.36
CA LEU A 68 22.33 -1.07 14.17
C LEU A 68 22.38 -1.96 12.91
N GLN A 69 23.52 -2.01 12.22
CA GLN A 69 23.71 -2.99 11.16
C GLN A 69 24.07 -4.33 11.83
N PRO A 70 23.21 -5.38 11.78
CA PRO A 70 23.69 -6.73 11.83
C PRO A 70 24.63 -6.84 10.63
N GLN A 71 25.84 -7.37 10.86
CA GLN A 71 26.73 -7.72 9.76
C GLN A 71 25.98 -8.66 8.83
N ALA A 72 25.40 -8.12 7.76
CA ALA A 72 24.86 -8.88 6.67
C ALA A 72 26.05 -9.58 6.00
N LYS A 73 26.34 -10.80 6.44
CA LYS A 73 27.09 -11.74 5.62
C LYS A 73 26.30 -11.88 4.34
N ASP A 74 26.97 -11.77 3.20
CA ASP A 74 26.46 -11.99 1.86
C ASP A 74 25.62 -13.28 1.76
N VAL A 75 24.34 -13.19 2.11
CA VAL A 75 23.34 -14.19 1.77
C VAL A 75 22.54 -13.55 0.64
N GLN A 76 23.04 -13.71 -0.57
CA GLN A 76 22.15 -13.55 -1.73
C GLN A 76 21.02 -14.57 -1.56
N PRO A 77 19.74 -14.16 -1.55
CA PRO A 77 18.66 -15.13 -1.57
C PRO A 77 18.85 -16.01 -2.81
N LYS A 78 18.92 -17.32 -2.61
CA LYS A 78 19.08 -18.27 -3.71
C LYS A 78 17.88 -18.09 -4.64
N ARG A 79 18.13 -17.81 -5.92
CA ARG A 79 17.15 -17.66 -7.01
C ARG A 79 16.07 -18.74 -7.07
N THR A 80 16.32 -19.89 -6.44
CA THR A 80 15.44 -21.05 -6.37
C THR A 80 14.24 -20.90 -5.44
N GLU A 81 14.21 -19.91 -4.53
CA GLU A 81 13.14 -19.79 -3.53
C GLU A 81 11.87 -19.11 -4.06
N LEU A 82 11.98 -18.25 -5.07
CA LEU A 82 10.83 -17.62 -5.71
C LEU A 82 10.14 -18.51 -6.77
N GLY A 83 10.87 -19.43 -7.38
CA GLY A 83 10.41 -20.19 -8.55
C GLY A 83 9.42 -21.33 -8.28
N THR A 84 9.26 -21.78 -7.04
CA THR A 84 8.38 -22.90 -6.68
C THR A 84 7.03 -22.48 -6.09
N TYR A 85 6.90 -21.23 -5.65
CA TYR A 85 5.69 -20.74 -5.00
C TYR A 85 4.76 -20.03 -6.00
N GLY A 86 3.51 -20.46 -6.06
CA GLY A 86 2.42 -19.76 -6.78
C GLY A 86 1.94 -20.41 -8.09
N ARG A 87 2.61 -21.43 -8.65
CA ARG A 87 2.08 -22.16 -9.81
C ARG A 87 0.93 -23.10 -9.46
N ASP A 88 0.87 -23.58 -8.22
CA ASP A 88 -0.06 -24.59 -7.74
C ASP A 88 -0.98 -24.12 -6.59
N LEU A 89 -1.14 -22.81 -6.40
CA LEU A 89 -2.18 -22.32 -5.47
C LEU A 89 -3.53 -22.82 -5.98
N PRO A 90 -4.32 -23.55 -5.14
CA PRO A 90 -5.65 -23.97 -5.53
C PRO A 90 -6.49 -22.74 -5.84
N ARG A 91 -6.73 -22.51 -7.13
CA ARG A 91 -7.59 -21.42 -7.62
C ARG A 91 -8.97 -21.62 -7.02
N GLY A 92 -9.38 -20.72 -6.13
CA GLY A 92 -10.73 -20.67 -5.65
C GLY A 92 -11.08 -21.67 -4.55
N ALA A 93 -10.16 -21.90 -3.60
CA ALA A 93 -10.61 -22.44 -2.31
C ALA A 93 -11.59 -21.40 -1.74
N ALA A 94 -12.88 -21.71 -1.80
CA ALA A 94 -13.90 -20.94 -1.11
C ALA A 94 -13.43 -20.73 0.33
N ALA A 95 -13.65 -19.52 0.88
CA ALA A 95 -13.44 -19.30 2.31
C ALA A 95 -14.07 -20.48 3.05
N PRO A 96 -13.42 -21.08 4.05
CA PRO A 96 -14.00 -22.23 4.70
C PRO A 96 -15.34 -21.80 5.25
N THR A 97 -16.36 -22.41 4.75
CA THR A 97 -17.72 -22.36 5.33
C THR A 97 -17.79 -23.16 6.63
N SER A 98 -16.64 -23.68 7.10
CA SER A 98 -16.60 -24.47 8.32
C SER A 98 -16.61 -23.54 9.52
N ASP A 99 -17.63 -23.71 10.37
CA ASP A 99 -17.69 -23.21 11.75
C ASP A 99 -16.61 -23.82 12.66
N ALA A 100 -15.69 -24.60 12.08
CA ALA A 100 -14.61 -25.24 12.81
C ALA A 100 -13.68 -24.19 13.44
N ARG A 101 -13.31 -24.42 14.68
CA ARG A 101 -12.35 -23.61 15.43
C ARG A 101 -11.06 -23.49 14.63
N PRO A 102 -10.50 -22.27 14.43
CA PRO A 102 -9.19 -22.13 13.79
C PRO A 102 -8.11 -22.73 14.69
N PRO A 103 -6.99 -23.23 14.13
CA PRO A 103 -5.87 -23.66 14.97
C PRO A 103 -5.24 -22.48 15.69
N LEU A 104 -4.79 -22.69 16.92
CA LEU A 104 -3.94 -21.71 17.63
C LEU A 104 -2.58 -21.66 16.95
N ARG A 105 -2.13 -20.44 16.63
CA ARG A 105 -0.86 -20.16 15.97
C ARG A 105 0.16 -19.65 16.98
N ASN A 106 1.37 -20.20 16.95
CA ASN A 106 2.45 -19.84 17.87
C ASN A 106 3.39 -18.74 17.32
N ASN A 107 3.17 -18.29 16.09
CA ASN A 107 4.01 -17.33 15.37
C ASN A 107 3.36 -15.93 15.19
N LEU A 108 2.32 -15.62 15.97
CA LEU A 108 1.65 -14.30 15.95
C LEU A 108 2.13 -13.36 17.07
N GLY A 109 3.27 -13.65 17.68
CA GLY A 109 3.86 -12.82 18.74
C GLY A 109 3.19 -12.99 20.11
N THR A 110 3.42 -12.01 20.98
CA THR A 110 3.10 -12.11 22.41
C THR A 110 2.11 -11.07 22.92
N LEU A 111 1.63 -10.14 22.05
CA LEU A 111 0.66 -9.13 22.47
C LEU A 111 -0.53 -9.81 23.16
N SER A 112 -0.86 -9.36 24.36
CA SER A 112 -1.95 -9.90 25.17
C SER A 112 -2.72 -8.77 25.84
N TRP A 113 -4.02 -8.94 25.90
CA TRP A 113 -4.91 -8.05 26.65
C TRP A 113 -5.89 -8.91 27.47
N PRO A 114 -5.91 -8.82 28.81
CA PRO A 114 -6.79 -9.66 29.61
C PRO A 114 -8.27 -9.44 29.26
N ALA A 115 -8.98 -10.50 28.89
CA ALA A 115 -10.36 -10.45 28.42
C ALA A 115 -11.25 -11.56 28.97
N ALA A 116 -10.77 -12.81 29.00
CA ALA A 116 -11.50 -13.95 29.52
C ALA A 116 -11.29 -14.11 31.03
N LYS A 117 -12.23 -14.81 31.71
CA LYS A 117 -12.13 -15.08 33.14
C LYS A 117 -10.90 -15.87 33.54
N ASP A 118 -10.56 -16.86 32.72
CA ASP A 118 -9.30 -17.60 32.84
C ASP A 118 -8.26 -16.98 31.88
N SER A 119 -7.46 -16.06 32.41
CA SER A 119 -6.43 -15.36 31.65
C SER A 119 -5.30 -16.27 31.12
N GLY A 120 -5.19 -17.50 31.61
CA GLY A 120 -4.23 -18.51 31.16
C GLY A 120 -4.84 -19.62 30.30
N GLY A 121 -6.16 -19.65 30.12
CA GLY A 121 -6.86 -20.70 29.40
C GLY A 121 -7.01 -20.48 27.90
N ASP A 122 -7.60 -21.47 27.24
CA ASP A 122 -7.79 -21.49 25.79
C ASP A 122 -8.66 -20.32 25.30
N ALA A 123 -9.66 -19.88 26.05
CA ALA A 123 -10.50 -18.73 25.70
C ALA A 123 -9.66 -17.45 25.54
N GLN A 124 -8.74 -17.20 26.49
CA GLN A 124 -7.82 -16.07 26.43
C GLN A 124 -6.83 -16.22 25.27
N ALA A 125 -6.36 -17.43 24.99
CA ALA A 125 -5.46 -17.70 23.88
C ALA A 125 -6.12 -17.37 22.53
N TYR A 126 -7.37 -17.77 22.33
CA TYR A 126 -8.15 -17.44 21.13
C TYR A 126 -8.50 -15.94 21.06
N PHE A 127 -8.82 -15.29 22.18
CA PHE A 127 -8.98 -13.84 22.21
C PHE A 127 -7.71 -13.13 21.75
N ASN A 128 -6.56 -13.49 22.31
CA ASN A 128 -5.27 -12.90 21.94
C ASN A 128 -4.95 -13.14 20.45
N GLN A 129 -5.25 -14.33 19.93
CA GLN A 129 -5.09 -14.61 18.50
C GLN A 129 -5.96 -13.71 17.63
N GLY A 130 -7.25 -13.56 17.97
CA GLY A 130 -8.17 -12.67 17.27
C GLY A 130 -7.69 -11.22 17.31
N TYR A 131 -7.26 -10.75 18.49
CA TYR A 131 -6.76 -9.39 18.69
C TYR A 131 -5.50 -9.09 17.86
N ARG A 132 -4.54 -10.02 17.82
CA ARG A 132 -3.33 -9.92 17.00
C ARG A 132 -3.64 -9.93 15.51
N LEU A 133 -4.51 -10.85 15.05
CA LEU A 133 -4.94 -10.93 13.65
C LEU A 133 -5.73 -9.70 13.21
N GLY A 134 -6.53 -9.10 14.11
CA GLY A 134 -7.22 -7.83 13.83
C GLY A 134 -6.23 -6.72 13.50
N TRP A 135 -5.15 -6.56 14.27
CA TRP A 135 -4.08 -5.61 13.98
C TRP A 135 -3.28 -5.95 12.70
N GLY A 136 -3.30 -7.19 12.27
CA GLY A 136 -2.75 -7.64 10.97
C GLY A 136 -3.73 -7.55 9.81
N PHE A 137 -4.88 -6.91 9.97
CA PHE A 137 -5.95 -6.79 8.98
C PHE A 137 -6.48 -8.12 8.42
N ASN A 138 -6.19 -9.24 9.10
CA ASN A 138 -6.80 -10.53 8.78
C ASN A 138 -8.11 -10.70 9.57
N HIS A 139 -9.05 -9.81 9.30
CA HIS A 139 -10.31 -9.67 10.04
C HIS A 139 -11.17 -10.96 10.00
N ALA A 140 -11.18 -11.67 8.88
CA ALA A 140 -11.95 -12.92 8.76
C ALA A 140 -11.45 -14.00 9.73
N GLU A 141 -10.13 -14.21 9.82
CA GLU A 141 -9.54 -15.16 10.76
C GLU A 141 -9.62 -14.66 12.21
N ALA A 142 -9.49 -13.33 12.42
CA ALA A 142 -9.70 -12.72 13.73
C ALA A 142 -11.12 -12.98 14.27
N ALA A 143 -12.14 -12.80 13.43
CA ALA A 143 -13.53 -13.09 13.80
C ALA A 143 -13.74 -14.57 14.16
N ARG A 144 -13.11 -15.50 13.43
CA ARG A 144 -13.14 -16.94 13.76
C ARG A 144 -12.51 -17.22 15.12
N ALA A 145 -11.37 -16.59 15.42
CA ALA A 145 -10.70 -16.75 16.72
C ALA A 145 -11.55 -16.17 17.86
N PHE A 146 -12.15 -14.98 17.69
CA PHE A 146 -13.06 -14.41 18.69
C PHE A 146 -14.29 -15.28 18.94
N ARG A 147 -14.87 -15.92 17.90
CA ARG A 147 -15.96 -16.89 18.06
C ARG A 147 -15.53 -18.10 18.87
N ALA A 148 -14.36 -18.65 18.59
CA ALA A 148 -13.80 -19.76 19.36
C ALA A 148 -13.61 -19.38 20.84
N ALA A 149 -13.17 -18.15 21.12
CA ALA A 149 -13.08 -17.63 22.49
C ALA A 149 -14.46 -17.53 23.18
N GLN A 150 -15.50 -17.07 22.45
CA GLN A 150 -16.89 -17.00 22.96
C GLN A 150 -17.48 -18.38 23.28
N GLU A 151 -17.16 -19.40 22.47
CA GLU A 151 -17.60 -20.78 22.74
C GLU A 151 -16.98 -21.34 24.02
N LEU A 152 -15.72 -20.99 24.30
CA LEU A 152 -14.97 -21.47 25.45
C LEU A 152 -15.30 -20.69 26.73
N ASP A 153 -15.54 -19.37 26.62
CA ASP A 153 -16.02 -18.52 27.72
C ASP A 153 -17.24 -17.68 27.25
N PRO A 154 -18.46 -18.21 27.37
CA PRO A 154 -19.67 -17.47 26.99
C PRO A 154 -19.94 -16.20 27.81
N SER A 155 -19.21 -15.99 28.90
CA SER A 155 -19.32 -14.78 29.75
C SER A 155 -18.35 -13.67 29.36
N CYS A 156 -17.46 -13.91 28.39
CA CYS A 156 -16.46 -12.97 27.93
C CYS A 156 -17.08 -11.87 27.04
N SER A 157 -17.38 -10.71 27.61
CA SER A 157 -17.89 -9.57 26.84
C SER A 157 -16.89 -9.05 25.80
N MET A 158 -15.59 -9.10 26.12
CA MET A 158 -14.54 -8.65 25.20
C MET A 158 -14.33 -9.59 24.02
N CYS A 159 -14.66 -10.89 24.18
CA CYS A 159 -14.64 -11.82 23.04
C CYS A 159 -15.74 -11.48 22.01
N LEU A 160 -16.91 -11.07 22.48
CA LEU A 160 -18.00 -10.56 21.64
C LEU A 160 -17.66 -9.18 21.03
N TRP A 161 -17.11 -8.27 21.85
CA TRP A 161 -16.61 -6.97 21.40
C TRP A 161 -15.57 -7.11 20.31
N GLY A 162 -14.60 -8.02 20.48
CA GLY A 162 -13.55 -8.25 19.50
C GLY A 162 -14.07 -8.73 18.16
N GLU A 163 -15.08 -9.62 18.15
CA GLU A 163 -15.74 -10.01 16.92
C GLU A 163 -16.43 -8.80 16.25
N ALA A 164 -17.16 -7.98 17.01
CA ALA A 164 -17.81 -6.78 16.46
C ALA A 164 -16.79 -5.76 15.94
N TRP A 165 -15.64 -5.60 16.61
CA TRP A 165 -14.58 -4.70 16.19
C TRP A 165 -14.06 -5.06 14.80
N VAL A 166 -13.71 -6.33 14.56
CA VAL A 166 -13.18 -6.77 13.26
C VAL A 166 -14.25 -6.99 12.18
N LEU A 167 -15.53 -6.92 12.52
CA LEU A 167 -16.63 -6.82 11.55
C LEU A 167 -16.84 -5.38 11.06
N GLY A 168 -16.28 -4.39 11.75
CA GLY A 168 -16.30 -2.99 11.33
C GLY A 168 -15.32 -2.71 10.19
N PRO A 169 -15.38 -1.48 9.63
CA PRO A 169 -14.43 -1.04 8.62
C PRO A 169 -13.03 -0.80 9.23
N HIS A 170 -12.01 -0.85 8.37
CA HIS A 170 -10.65 -0.39 8.67
C HIS A 170 -10.12 0.44 7.49
N ILE A 171 -8.97 1.07 7.65
CA ILE A 171 -8.45 2.06 6.69
C ILE A 171 -8.29 1.54 5.25
N ASN A 172 -8.17 0.21 5.05
CA ASN A 172 -7.98 -0.40 3.74
C ASN A 172 -9.26 -1.03 3.16
N TYR A 173 -10.32 -1.20 3.97
CA TYR A 173 -11.51 -1.89 3.52
C TYR A 173 -12.78 -1.39 4.24
N PRO A 174 -13.86 -1.11 3.50
CA PRO A 174 -15.15 -0.78 4.09
C PRO A 174 -15.78 -2.00 4.77
N MET A 175 -16.78 -1.78 5.59
CA MET A 175 -17.55 -2.84 6.22
C MET A 175 -18.44 -3.55 5.18
N ASP A 176 -18.45 -4.89 5.21
CA ASP A 176 -19.39 -5.69 4.42
C ASP A 176 -20.84 -5.41 4.85
N ALA A 177 -21.76 -5.42 3.88
CA ALA A 177 -23.18 -5.12 4.12
C ALA A 177 -23.83 -6.03 5.17
N ASP A 178 -23.47 -7.32 5.16
CA ASP A 178 -24.02 -8.32 6.09
C ASP A 178 -23.35 -8.29 7.47
N ALA A 179 -22.15 -7.69 7.59
CA ALA A 179 -21.37 -7.63 8.83
C ALA A 179 -22.07 -6.79 9.91
N ASN A 180 -22.80 -5.73 9.51
CA ASN A 180 -23.48 -4.85 10.47
C ASN A 180 -24.54 -5.56 11.32
N ALA A 181 -25.38 -6.40 10.72
CA ALA A 181 -26.40 -7.13 11.45
C ALA A 181 -25.80 -8.08 12.50
N ARG A 182 -24.70 -8.75 12.14
CA ARG A 182 -23.95 -9.60 13.06
C ARG A 182 -23.26 -8.80 14.15
N ALA A 183 -22.62 -7.69 13.84
CA ALA A 183 -21.99 -6.81 14.83
C ALA A 183 -22.99 -6.31 15.86
N LEU A 184 -24.18 -5.87 15.43
CA LEU A 184 -25.27 -5.47 16.32
C LEU A 184 -25.70 -6.61 17.26
N ALA A 185 -25.86 -7.83 16.73
CA ALA A 185 -26.30 -8.98 17.54
C ALA A 185 -25.26 -9.38 18.60
N VAL A 186 -23.96 -9.35 18.27
CA VAL A 186 -22.91 -9.68 19.27
C VAL A 186 -22.67 -8.53 20.26
N LEU A 187 -22.83 -7.27 19.84
CA LEU A 187 -22.74 -6.11 20.75
C LEU A 187 -23.88 -6.07 21.75
N GLU A 188 -25.09 -6.45 21.36
CA GLU A 188 -26.22 -6.54 22.32
C GLU A 188 -25.94 -7.57 23.42
N LYS A 189 -25.38 -8.73 23.07
CA LYS A 189 -24.93 -9.73 24.05
C LYS A 189 -23.77 -9.19 24.91
N ALA A 190 -22.78 -8.54 24.29
CA ALA A 190 -21.64 -7.96 24.99
C ALA A 190 -22.08 -6.92 26.03
N ARG A 191 -23.06 -6.07 25.70
CA ARG A 191 -23.62 -5.06 26.59
C ARG A 191 -24.23 -5.68 27.84
N GLY A 192 -24.93 -6.80 27.73
CA GLY A 192 -25.50 -7.53 28.89
C GLY A 192 -24.44 -8.12 29.81
N LEU A 193 -23.26 -8.46 29.31
CA LEU A 193 -22.17 -9.09 30.04
C LEU A 193 -21.12 -8.11 30.60
N ALA A 194 -20.93 -6.98 29.94
CA ALA A 194 -19.85 -6.04 30.21
C ALA A 194 -19.82 -5.52 31.68
N PRO A 195 -20.97 -5.22 32.33
CA PRO A 195 -20.95 -4.76 33.73
C PRO A 195 -20.30 -5.74 34.74
N ALA A 196 -20.35 -7.05 34.44
CA ALA A 196 -19.69 -8.06 35.26
C ALA A 196 -18.18 -8.19 34.97
N ASN A 197 -17.69 -7.58 33.90
CA ASN A 197 -16.29 -7.66 33.45
C ASN A 197 -15.48 -6.38 33.77
N GLY A 198 -16.15 -5.25 34.03
CA GLY A 198 -15.51 -4.01 34.50
C GLY A 198 -15.85 -2.75 33.69
N ASP A 199 -15.48 -1.59 34.21
CA ASP A 199 -15.82 -0.28 33.65
C ASP A 199 -15.24 -0.02 32.27
N MET A 200 -14.04 -0.51 32.00
CA MET A 200 -13.40 -0.36 30.68
C MET A 200 -14.17 -1.16 29.63
N GLN A 201 -14.58 -2.38 29.95
CA GLN A 201 -15.35 -3.24 29.06
C GLN A 201 -16.71 -2.61 28.72
N VAL A 202 -17.38 -2.04 29.71
CA VAL A 202 -18.61 -1.26 29.48
C VAL A 202 -18.36 -0.11 28.53
N ALA A 203 -17.33 0.71 28.79
CA ALA A 203 -17.01 1.86 27.97
C ALA A 203 -16.68 1.49 26.52
N LEU A 204 -15.90 0.42 26.31
CA LEU A 204 -15.52 -0.06 24.97
C LEU A 204 -16.72 -0.62 24.19
N VAL A 205 -17.58 -1.40 24.84
CA VAL A 205 -18.79 -1.95 24.21
C VAL A 205 -19.75 -0.82 23.81
N GLU A 206 -19.96 0.16 24.70
CA GLU A 206 -20.83 1.32 24.41
C GLU A 206 -20.23 2.19 23.28
N ALA A 207 -18.91 2.42 23.27
CA ALA A 207 -18.26 3.16 22.21
C ALA A 207 -18.44 2.46 20.85
N LEU A 208 -18.10 1.17 20.76
CA LEU A 208 -18.20 0.41 19.52
C LEU A 208 -19.66 0.31 19.03
N SER A 209 -20.63 0.28 19.94
CA SER A 209 -22.06 0.28 19.59
C SER A 209 -22.48 1.53 18.80
N ARG A 210 -21.77 2.67 18.96
CA ARG A 210 -22.04 3.90 18.20
C ARG A 210 -21.71 3.76 16.70
N ARG A 211 -20.86 2.81 16.34
CA ARG A 211 -20.43 2.55 14.97
C ARG A 211 -21.47 1.80 14.15
N HIS A 212 -22.47 1.21 14.77
CA HIS A 212 -23.45 0.33 14.16
C HIS A 212 -24.88 0.86 14.31
N SER A 213 -25.73 0.62 13.31
CA SER A 213 -27.12 1.04 13.33
C SER A 213 -28.02 -0.04 12.70
N PRO A 214 -29.21 -0.30 13.27
CA PRO A 214 -30.20 -1.15 12.65
C PRO A 214 -30.84 -0.51 11.40
N ASP A 215 -30.72 0.80 11.23
CA ASP A 215 -31.20 1.50 10.04
C ASP A 215 -30.22 1.27 8.87
N PRO A 216 -30.64 0.56 7.80
CA PRO A 216 -29.79 0.30 6.65
C PRO A 216 -29.46 1.55 5.83
N LYS A 217 -30.10 2.70 6.14
CA LYS A 217 -29.85 3.99 5.50
C LYS A 217 -28.98 4.91 6.34
N ALA A 218 -28.57 4.46 7.52
CA ALA A 218 -27.69 5.27 8.38
C ALA A 218 -26.40 5.63 7.65
N ASP A 219 -26.04 6.91 7.72
CA ASP A 219 -24.82 7.41 7.09
C ASP A 219 -23.58 6.87 7.79
N ARG A 220 -22.73 6.17 7.04
CA ARG A 220 -21.51 5.57 7.59
C ARG A 220 -20.57 6.60 8.22
N LYS A 221 -20.42 7.77 7.61
CA LYS A 221 -19.56 8.83 8.14
C LYS A 221 -20.03 9.33 9.49
N THR A 222 -21.34 9.52 9.65
CA THR A 222 -21.94 9.91 10.93
C THR A 222 -21.71 8.85 12.02
N LEU A 223 -21.83 7.57 11.68
CA LEU A 223 -21.58 6.47 12.62
C LEU A 223 -20.10 6.35 13.00
N ASP A 224 -19.20 6.49 12.04
CA ASP A 224 -17.75 6.46 12.31
C ASP A 224 -17.31 7.66 13.16
N GLN A 225 -17.89 8.85 12.92
CA GLN A 225 -17.65 10.02 13.77
C GLN A 225 -18.15 9.79 15.19
N ALA A 226 -19.36 9.25 15.36
CA ALA A 226 -19.92 8.95 16.69
C ALA A 226 -19.06 7.91 17.45
N TYR A 227 -18.50 6.93 16.75
CA TYR A 227 -17.56 5.97 17.33
C TYR A 227 -16.24 6.64 17.72
N ALA A 228 -15.67 7.45 16.86
CA ALA A 228 -14.42 8.16 17.14
C ALA A 228 -14.56 9.10 18.35
N ASP A 229 -15.65 9.87 18.42
CA ASP A 229 -15.95 10.75 19.57
C ASP A 229 -16.10 9.94 20.87
N ALA A 230 -16.76 8.78 20.80
CA ALA A 230 -16.91 7.89 21.96
C ALA A 230 -15.55 7.31 22.38
N MET A 231 -14.69 6.93 21.44
CA MET A 231 -13.34 6.44 21.76
C MET A 231 -12.44 7.54 22.34
N GLU A 232 -12.55 8.80 21.91
CA GLU A 232 -11.88 9.93 22.53
C GLU A 232 -12.33 10.09 24.01
N ALA A 233 -13.62 9.86 24.30
CA ALA A 233 -14.13 9.88 25.68
C ALA A 233 -13.62 8.68 26.51
N VAL A 234 -13.51 7.48 25.91
CA VAL A 234 -12.91 6.31 26.57
C VAL A 234 -11.43 6.58 26.86
N GLN A 235 -10.67 7.13 25.92
CA GLN A 235 -9.27 7.52 26.12
C GLN A 235 -9.10 8.54 27.26
N ALA A 236 -10.01 9.49 27.38
CA ALA A 236 -9.98 10.47 28.49
C ALA A 236 -10.24 9.81 29.87
N ARG A 237 -11.02 8.73 29.92
CA ARG A 237 -11.26 7.95 31.17
C ARG A 237 -10.11 7.00 31.50
N PHE A 238 -9.41 6.48 30.50
CA PHE A 238 -8.31 5.53 30.66
C PHE A 238 -7.03 6.05 29.99
N PRO A 239 -6.50 7.21 30.43
CA PRO A 239 -5.49 7.96 29.68
C PRO A 239 -4.13 7.26 29.60
N SER A 240 -3.87 6.28 30.48
CA SER A 240 -2.60 5.54 30.50
C SER A 240 -2.64 4.20 29.77
N ASP A 241 -3.82 3.73 29.34
CA ASP A 241 -3.95 2.41 28.72
C ASP A 241 -3.50 2.43 27.25
N PRO A 242 -2.47 1.64 26.87
CA PRO A 242 -1.96 1.63 25.50
C PRO A 242 -2.94 1.01 24.49
N HIS A 243 -3.75 0.03 24.88
CA HIS A 243 -4.72 -0.60 23.98
C HIS A 243 -5.85 0.37 23.64
N VAL A 244 -6.34 1.12 24.65
CA VAL A 244 -7.34 2.18 24.42
C VAL A 244 -6.77 3.27 23.51
N ALA A 245 -5.51 3.64 23.70
CA ALA A 245 -4.85 4.65 22.86
C ALA A 245 -4.76 4.20 21.38
N VAL A 246 -4.35 2.96 21.12
CA VAL A 246 -4.25 2.41 19.75
C VAL A 246 -5.64 2.29 19.11
N LEU A 247 -6.65 1.81 19.85
CA LEU A 247 -8.04 1.74 19.37
C LEU A 247 -8.62 3.12 19.06
N THR A 248 -8.25 4.14 19.85
CA THR A 248 -8.66 5.52 19.60
C THR A 248 -7.98 6.07 18.33
N ALA A 249 -6.69 5.78 18.14
CA ALA A 249 -5.99 6.14 16.93
C ALA A 249 -6.63 5.48 15.69
N ASP A 250 -6.93 4.17 15.75
CA ASP A 250 -7.65 3.44 14.69
C ASP A 250 -9.00 4.09 14.37
N ALA A 251 -9.81 4.41 15.38
CA ALA A 251 -11.10 5.07 15.18
C ALA A 251 -10.97 6.44 14.49
N LEU A 252 -9.96 7.23 14.87
CA LEU A 252 -9.67 8.53 14.25
C LEU A 252 -9.14 8.40 12.83
N MET A 253 -8.29 7.41 12.55
CA MET A 253 -7.77 7.13 11.21
C MET A 253 -8.89 6.76 10.23
N ASN A 254 -9.90 6.05 10.70
CA ASN A 254 -11.07 5.65 9.90
C ASN A 254 -12.00 6.82 9.52
N LEU A 255 -11.83 8.02 10.07
CA LEU A 255 -12.60 9.21 9.66
C LEU A 255 -12.20 9.72 8.27
N THR A 256 -10.92 9.64 7.94
CA THR A 256 -10.34 10.09 6.67
C THR A 256 -9.23 9.13 6.21
N PRO A 257 -9.56 7.86 5.90
CA PRO A 257 -8.55 6.88 5.53
C PRO A 257 -7.63 7.38 4.42
N TRP A 258 -6.32 7.25 4.60
CA TRP A 258 -5.26 7.67 3.67
C TRP A 258 -5.11 9.17 3.42
N ASP A 259 -6.05 10.00 3.86
CA ASP A 259 -6.01 11.46 3.69
C ASP A 259 -5.53 12.18 4.98
N TYR A 260 -4.33 11.81 5.45
CA TYR A 260 -3.76 12.32 6.70
C TYR A 260 -2.90 13.57 6.51
N TRP A 261 -2.37 13.81 5.31
CA TRP A 261 -1.41 14.89 5.06
C TRP A 261 -1.76 15.72 3.84
N GLY A 262 -1.50 17.04 3.93
CA GLY A 262 -1.55 18.00 2.85
C GLY A 262 -0.15 18.52 2.48
N ASP A 263 -0.09 19.37 1.45
CA ASP A 263 1.11 20.12 1.04
C ASP A 263 2.36 19.22 0.87
N GLY A 264 2.18 18.07 0.21
CA GLY A 264 3.27 17.12 -0.01
C GLY A 264 3.80 16.48 1.27
N GLY A 265 2.94 16.25 2.25
CA GLY A 265 3.26 15.57 3.50
C GLY A 265 3.61 16.49 4.68
N LYS A 266 3.51 17.81 4.52
CA LYS A 266 3.95 18.79 5.53
C LYS A 266 2.86 19.18 6.51
N THR A 267 1.61 19.25 6.04
CA THR A 267 0.51 19.77 6.81
C THR A 267 -0.40 18.63 7.25
N PRO A 268 -0.50 18.36 8.57
CA PRO A 268 -1.43 17.35 9.06
C PRO A 268 -2.89 17.79 8.82
N LYS A 269 -3.73 16.85 8.40
CA LYS A 269 -5.16 17.07 8.13
C LYS A 269 -6.02 16.45 9.23
N GLY A 270 -7.16 17.04 9.49
CA GLY A 270 -8.16 16.49 10.42
C GLY A 270 -7.60 16.21 11.82
N LYS A 271 -7.57 14.95 12.22
CA LYS A 271 -7.11 14.49 13.53
C LYS A 271 -5.69 13.92 13.52
N THR A 272 -4.93 14.09 12.45
CA THR A 272 -3.61 13.46 12.26
C THR A 272 -2.61 13.77 13.38
N ASP A 273 -2.55 15.01 13.86
CA ASP A 273 -1.68 15.37 15.01
C ASP A 273 -2.01 14.56 16.26
N LYS A 274 -3.30 14.35 16.52
CA LYS A 274 -3.76 13.55 17.67
C LYS A 274 -3.45 12.07 17.48
N ILE A 275 -3.64 11.54 16.25
CA ILE A 275 -3.29 10.16 15.91
C ILE A 275 -1.80 9.93 16.16
N VAL A 276 -0.95 10.82 15.65
CA VAL A 276 0.51 10.76 15.86
C VAL A 276 0.85 10.79 17.35
N ALA A 277 0.27 11.73 18.11
CA ALA A 277 0.55 11.87 19.54
C ALA A 277 0.15 10.61 20.36
N LEU A 278 -1.00 9.99 20.04
CA LEU A 278 -1.44 8.75 20.67
C LEU A 278 -0.47 7.60 20.38
N LEU A 279 -0.12 7.41 19.12
CA LEU A 279 0.75 6.31 18.68
C LEU A 279 2.18 6.50 19.21
N GLU A 280 2.73 7.71 19.17
CA GLU A 280 4.06 8.02 19.75
C GLU A 280 4.07 7.87 21.27
N GLY A 281 2.94 8.15 21.94
CA GLY A 281 2.77 7.86 23.36
C GLY A 281 2.90 6.37 23.66
N VAL A 282 2.20 5.51 22.88
CA VAL A 282 2.31 4.06 23.00
C VAL A 282 3.72 3.56 22.66
N LEU A 283 4.32 4.10 21.61
CA LEU A 283 5.67 3.70 21.16
C LEU A 283 6.79 4.21 22.08
N GLY A 284 6.48 5.09 23.06
CA GLY A 284 7.45 5.61 24.02
C GLY A 284 8.35 6.70 23.45
N THR A 285 7.99 7.33 22.33
CA THR A 285 8.74 8.43 21.70
C THR A 285 8.21 9.81 22.08
N ALA A 286 7.09 9.89 22.83
CA ALA A 286 6.53 11.12 23.39
C ALA A 286 6.73 11.17 24.92
N PRO A 287 7.83 11.76 25.45
CA PRO A 287 8.21 11.65 26.86
C PRO A 287 7.18 12.23 27.85
N SER A 288 6.35 13.20 27.40
CA SER A 288 5.30 13.83 28.23
C SER A 288 3.94 13.14 28.13
N SER A 289 3.83 12.04 27.36
CA SER A 289 2.58 11.30 27.22
C SER A 289 2.18 10.62 28.55
N PRO A 290 0.91 10.66 28.95
CA PRO A 290 0.41 9.88 30.08
C PRO A 290 0.27 8.39 29.77
N ILE A 291 0.38 7.98 28.49
CA ILE A 291 0.19 6.61 28.04
C ILE A 291 1.35 5.74 28.52
N GLN A 292 1.04 4.57 29.08
CA GLN A 292 2.05 3.58 29.41
C GLN A 292 2.69 3.06 28.11
N ALA A 293 3.99 3.27 27.97
CA ALA A 293 4.70 2.86 26.77
C ALA A 293 4.64 1.32 26.58
N ASN A 294 4.30 0.93 25.38
CA ASN A 294 4.36 -0.44 24.89
C ASN A 294 4.94 -0.43 23.47
N PRO A 295 6.26 -0.21 23.34
CA PRO A 295 6.92 -0.02 22.04
C PRO A 295 6.82 -1.27 21.14
N ASP A 296 6.49 -2.42 21.69
CA ASP A 296 6.30 -3.69 20.96
C ASP A 296 4.81 -3.99 20.69
N HIS A 297 3.92 -3.00 20.82
CA HIS A 297 2.52 -3.16 20.41
C HIS A 297 2.40 -3.16 18.88
N PRO A 298 2.17 -4.32 18.22
CA PRO A 298 2.24 -4.41 16.75
C PRO A 298 1.20 -3.54 16.06
N GLY A 299 0.00 -3.38 16.64
CA GLY A 299 -1.02 -2.47 16.11
C GLY A 299 -0.58 -1.00 16.16
N ALA A 300 0.12 -0.57 17.21
CA ALA A 300 0.65 0.79 17.27
C ALA A 300 1.71 1.03 16.19
N VAL A 301 2.64 0.09 16.02
CA VAL A 301 3.68 0.20 14.97
C VAL A 301 3.04 0.21 13.59
N HIS A 302 2.09 -0.69 13.33
CA HIS A 302 1.37 -0.79 12.05
C HIS A 302 0.66 0.52 11.69
N LEU A 303 -0.19 1.01 12.59
CA LEU A 303 -0.93 2.26 12.36
C LEU A 303 0.00 3.47 12.28
N TYR A 304 1.10 3.49 13.02
CA TYR A 304 2.07 4.57 12.95
C TYR A 304 2.79 4.62 11.60
N ILE A 305 3.15 3.47 11.02
CA ILE A 305 3.69 3.40 9.66
C ILE A 305 2.70 4.04 8.70
N HIS A 306 1.45 3.60 8.67
CA HIS A 306 0.42 4.16 7.79
C HIS A 306 0.13 5.64 8.03
N THR A 307 0.25 6.10 9.28
CA THR A 307 0.03 7.51 9.60
C THR A 307 1.14 8.40 9.04
N VAL A 308 2.42 7.98 9.09
CA VAL A 308 3.54 8.86 8.75
C VAL A 308 4.18 8.58 7.40
N GLU A 309 3.86 7.46 6.74
CA GLU A 309 4.45 7.12 5.44
C GLU A 309 4.24 8.19 4.37
N ALA A 310 3.08 8.84 4.33
CA ALA A 310 2.76 9.92 3.40
C ALA A 310 3.25 11.30 3.86
N SER A 311 3.82 11.41 5.08
CA SER A 311 4.40 12.66 5.56
C SER A 311 5.73 12.97 4.87
N ASP A 312 6.24 14.18 5.08
CA ASP A 312 7.60 14.56 4.68
C ASP A 312 8.69 14.06 5.65
N HIS A 313 8.29 13.32 6.71
CA HIS A 313 9.15 12.72 7.74
C HIS A 313 8.86 11.23 7.99
N PRO A 314 8.85 10.36 6.95
CA PRO A 314 8.56 8.93 7.11
C PRO A 314 9.62 8.18 7.93
N GLU A 315 10.86 8.73 8.02
CA GLU A 315 11.96 8.16 8.80
C GLU A 315 11.64 8.02 10.29
N ARG A 316 10.67 8.76 10.81
CA ARG A 316 10.20 8.65 12.20
C ARG A 316 9.74 7.24 12.55
N ALA A 317 9.14 6.53 11.60
CA ALA A 317 8.70 5.16 11.81
C ALA A 317 9.82 4.11 11.65
N ALA A 318 10.97 4.46 11.09
CA ALA A 318 12.01 3.48 10.76
C ALA A 318 12.49 2.61 11.94
N PRO A 319 12.74 3.14 13.17
CA PRO A 319 13.15 2.32 14.31
C PRO A 319 12.08 1.33 14.74
N HIS A 320 10.81 1.67 14.58
CA HIS A 320 9.67 0.83 14.94
C HIS A 320 9.39 -0.19 13.85
N ALA A 321 9.40 0.23 12.59
CA ALA A 321 9.24 -0.62 11.41
C ALA A 321 10.26 -1.77 11.41
N ALA A 322 11.52 -1.49 11.72
CA ALA A 322 12.58 -2.49 11.76
C ALA A 322 12.32 -3.66 12.74
N ARG A 323 11.42 -3.48 13.71
CA ARG A 323 11.08 -4.52 14.71
C ARG A 323 9.78 -5.26 14.40
N LEU A 324 8.90 -4.67 13.58
CA LEU A 324 7.53 -5.17 13.41
C LEU A 324 7.47 -6.60 12.90
N GLU A 325 8.33 -6.96 11.96
CA GLU A 325 8.42 -8.32 11.44
C GLU A 325 8.66 -9.37 12.54
N SER A 326 9.58 -9.09 13.46
CA SER A 326 9.89 -10.00 14.55
C SER A 326 8.78 -10.08 15.61
N LEU A 327 7.95 -9.05 15.71
CA LEU A 327 6.82 -9.02 16.64
C LEU A 327 5.69 -9.97 16.21
N MET A 328 5.46 -10.14 14.89
CA MET A 328 4.40 -11.02 14.38
C MET A 328 4.82 -11.73 13.08
N PRO A 329 5.78 -12.65 13.13
CA PRO A 329 6.38 -13.25 11.93
C PRO A 329 5.41 -14.12 11.11
N GLY A 330 4.29 -14.54 11.69
CA GLY A 330 3.25 -15.29 10.99
C GLY A 330 2.13 -14.44 10.39
N ALA A 331 2.21 -13.11 10.49
CA ALA A 331 1.23 -12.19 9.92
C ALA A 331 1.85 -11.48 8.70
N GLY A 332 1.67 -12.04 7.50
CA GLY A 332 2.36 -11.56 6.30
C GLY A 332 2.18 -10.07 6.05
N HIS A 333 0.98 -9.51 6.27
CA HIS A 333 0.76 -8.07 6.17
C HIS A 333 1.66 -7.26 7.13
N LEU A 334 1.84 -7.71 8.38
CA LEU A 334 2.74 -7.01 9.32
C LEU A 334 4.22 -7.22 9.01
N VAL A 335 4.59 -8.35 8.43
CA VAL A 335 5.95 -8.59 7.91
C VAL A 335 6.25 -7.67 6.72
N HIS A 336 5.25 -7.36 5.90
CA HIS A 336 5.33 -6.44 4.78
C HIS A 336 5.43 -4.96 5.21
N MET A 337 4.75 -4.55 6.27
CA MET A 337 4.60 -3.16 6.67
C MET A 337 5.90 -2.33 6.77
N PRO A 338 7.04 -2.87 7.25
CA PRO A 338 8.31 -2.14 7.20
C PRO A 338 8.68 -1.66 5.80
N SER A 339 8.26 -2.37 4.75
CA SER A 339 8.60 -2.02 3.37
C SER A 339 8.00 -0.68 2.92
N HIS A 340 6.88 -0.24 3.48
CA HIS A 340 6.34 1.10 3.23
C HIS A 340 7.36 2.18 3.59
N ILE A 341 7.99 2.05 4.77
CA ILE A 341 9.02 3.00 5.21
C ILE A 341 10.31 2.83 4.42
N TRP A 342 10.74 1.57 4.17
CA TRP A 342 11.95 1.32 3.37
C TRP A 342 11.80 1.88 1.95
N TYR A 343 10.63 1.74 1.34
CA TYR A 343 10.31 2.30 0.03
C TYR A 343 10.42 3.83 0.03
N ARG A 344 9.79 4.49 1.01
CA ARG A 344 9.85 5.95 1.17
C ARG A 344 11.27 6.48 1.39
N LEU A 345 12.12 5.70 2.04
CA LEU A 345 13.53 6.04 2.31
C LEU A 345 14.48 5.59 1.20
N GLY A 346 13.98 4.93 0.15
CA GLY A 346 14.81 4.41 -0.94
C GLY A 346 15.71 3.27 -0.50
N ARG A 347 15.30 2.48 0.49
CA ARG A 347 15.98 1.27 0.98
C ARG A 347 15.41 0.05 0.26
N TRP A 348 15.70 -0.03 -1.05
CA TRP A 348 15.06 -0.97 -1.98
C TRP A 348 15.34 -2.43 -1.65
N ARG A 349 16.55 -2.75 -1.17
CA ARG A 349 16.91 -4.12 -0.77
C ARG A 349 16.09 -4.56 0.44
N GLU A 350 16.01 -3.74 1.46
CA GLU A 350 15.25 -4.06 2.66
C GLU A 350 13.75 -4.15 2.38
N SER A 351 13.24 -3.31 1.47
CA SER A 351 11.85 -3.40 1.00
C SER A 351 11.61 -4.72 0.26
N LEU A 352 12.51 -5.11 -0.64
CA LEU A 352 12.45 -6.39 -1.35
C LEU A 352 12.45 -7.57 -0.38
N ASP A 353 13.42 -7.61 0.53
CA ASP A 353 13.63 -8.73 1.46
C ASP A 353 12.44 -8.87 2.43
N ALA A 354 11.87 -7.78 2.92
CA ALA A 354 10.66 -7.80 3.75
C ALA A 354 9.47 -8.43 3.00
N ASN A 355 9.30 -8.10 1.72
CA ASN A 355 8.19 -8.61 0.93
C ASN A 355 8.38 -10.07 0.48
N VAL A 356 9.61 -10.55 0.31
CA VAL A 356 9.89 -11.99 0.13
C VAL A 356 9.42 -12.78 1.35
N ARG A 357 9.75 -12.29 2.56
CA ARG A 357 9.33 -12.94 3.81
C ARG A 357 7.82 -12.83 4.03
N ALA A 358 7.23 -11.68 3.71
CA ALA A 358 5.79 -11.47 3.79
C ALA A 358 5.01 -12.43 2.89
N ALA A 359 5.42 -12.54 1.62
CA ALA A 359 4.81 -13.48 0.68
C ALA A 359 4.90 -14.94 1.18
N THR A 360 6.04 -15.34 1.77
CA THR A 360 6.22 -16.66 2.36
C THR A 360 5.27 -16.90 3.55
N ALA A 361 5.09 -15.89 4.41
CA ALA A 361 4.18 -15.98 5.55
C ALA A 361 2.71 -16.08 5.08
N ASP A 362 2.32 -15.30 4.06
CA ASP A 362 0.98 -15.35 3.48
C ASP A 362 0.67 -16.69 2.81
N GLU A 363 1.61 -17.24 2.06
CA GLU A 363 1.47 -18.55 1.42
C GLU A 363 1.25 -19.66 2.45
N ALA A 364 1.90 -19.59 3.60
CA ALA A 364 1.66 -20.52 4.69
C ALA A 364 0.22 -20.46 5.25
N ILE A 365 -0.40 -19.27 5.22
CA ILE A 365 -1.80 -19.08 5.63
C ILE A 365 -2.75 -19.56 4.53
N VAL A 366 -2.53 -19.12 3.29
CA VAL A 366 -3.38 -19.43 2.14
C VAL A 366 -3.41 -20.95 1.87
N ASN A 367 -2.27 -21.61 1.97
CA ASN A 367 -2.15 -23.08 1.75
C ASN A 367 -2.85 -23.91 2.84
N GLN A 368 -3.07 -23.37 4.04
CA GLN A 368 -3.84 -24.06 5.08
C GLN A 368 -5.36 -24.03 4.81
N GLY A 369 -5.79 -23.27 3.81
CA GLY A 369 -7.19 -23.04 3.50
C GLY A 369 -7.83 -22.06 4.48
N GLY A 370 -8.79 -21.29 3.98
CA GLY A 370 -9.55 -20.42 4.86
C GLY A 370 -9.26 -18.94 4.78
N ALA A 371 -8.26 -18.54 4.02
CA ALA A 371 -8.03 -17.13 3.76
C ALA A 371 -9.21 -16.52 2.98
N SER A 372 -9.68 -15.35 3.41
CA SER A 372 -10.69 -14.60 2.65
C SER A 372 -10.12 -14.16 1.29
N LEU A 373 -11.01 -13.86 0.33
CA LEU A 373 -10.62 -13.32 -0.98
C LEU A 373 -9.79 -12.03 -0.82
N LEU A 374 -10.19 -11.16 0.09
CA LEU A 374 -9.45 -9.93 0.40
C LEU A 374 -8.02 -10.25 0.87
N TYR A 375 -7.84 -11.26 1.72
CA TYR A 375 -6.50 -11.61 2.20
C TYR A 375 -5.65 -12.28 1.11
N SER A 376 -6.20 -13.28 0.42
CA SER A 376 -5.45 -14.11 -0.53
C SER A 376 -5.19 -13.43 -1.88
N GLU A 377 -6.08 -12.54 -2.33
CA GLU A 377 -6.01 -11.96 -3.68
C GLU A 377 -5.81 -10.44 -3.67
N ALA A 378 -5.86 -9.79 -2.49
CA ALA A 378 -5.55 -8.38 -2.37
C ALA A 378 -4.30 -8.16 -1.49
N TYR A 379 -4.28 -8.53 -0.21
CA TYR A 379 -3.11 -8.31 0.65
C TYR A 379 -1.88 -9.10 0.21
N TYR A 380 -2.03 -10.40 -0.06
CA TYR A 380 -0.93 -11.20 -0.58
C TYR A 380 -0.45 -10.70 -1.96
N ALA A 381 -1.37 -10.34 -2.85
CA ALA A 381 -1.03 -9.75 -4.14
C ALA A 381 -0.27 -8.42 -3.97
N HIS A 382 -0.67 -7.59 -3.00
CA HIS A 382 0.00 -6.33 -2.67
C HIS A 382 1.44 -6.55 -2.20
N ASN A 383 1.69 -7.57 -1.37
CA ASN A 383 3.05 -7.91 -0.92
C ASN A 383 3.94 -8.36 -2.10
N VAL A 384 3.41 -9.19 -3.01
CA VAL A 384 4.12 -9.57 -4.24
C VAL A 384 4.33 -8.38 -5.17
N HIS A 385 3.37 -7.45 -5.23
CA HIS A 385 3.49 -6.20 -5.98
C HIS A 385 4.64 -5.32 -5.45
N PHE A 386 4.73 -5.12 -4.14
CA PHE A 386 5.84 -4.40 -3.51
C PHE A 386 7.21 -5.06 -3.75
N LEU A 387 7.27 -6.41 -3.66
CA LEU A 387 8.45 -7.18 -4.01
C LEU A 387 8.90 -6.87 -5.45
N MET A 388 7.96 -6.95 -6.40
CA MET A 388 8.18 -6.70 -7.81
C MET A 388 8.72 -5.28 -8.08
N VAL A 389 8.08 -4.26 -7.48
CA VAL A 389 8.46 -2.85 -7.69
C VAL A 389 9.78 -2.51 -6.98
N SER A 390 10.06 -3.11 -5.82
CA SER A 390 11.34 -2.96 -5.14
C SER A 390 12.50 -3.55 -5.97
N ALA A 391 12.28 -4.71 -6.58
CA ALA A 391 13.23 -5.32 -7.51
C ALA A 391 13.43 -4.47 -8.77
N LEU A 392 12.35 -3.93 -9.36
CA LEU A 392 12.41 -3.04 -10.51
C LEU A 392 13.28 -1.82 -10.21
N THR A 393 13.00 -1.12 -9.09
CA THR A 393 13.70 0.13 -8.75
C THR A 393 15.15 -0.13 -8.36
N GLY A 394 15.43 -1.27 -7.71
CA GLY A 394 16.79 -1.71 -7.36
C GLY A 394 17.58 -2.30 -8.54
N GLY A 395 16.96 -2.49 -9.72
CA GLY A 395 17.62 -2.96 -10.94
C GLY A 395 17.72 -4.49 -11.09
N ASP A 396 17.10 -5.27 -10.19
CA ASP A 396 17.04 -6.73 -10.30
C ASP A 396 15.92 -7.18 -11.24
N GLY A 397 16.19 -7.06 -12.55
CA GLY A 397 15.23 -7.44 -13.59
C GLY A 397 14.80 -8.90 -13.54
N GLY A 398 15.68 -9.82 -13.09
CA GLY A 398 15.35 -11.23 -12.95
C GLY A 398 14.25 -11.44 -11.91
N THR A 399 14.45 -10.94 -10.71
CA THR A 399 13.47 -11.01 -9.62
C THR A 399 12.18 -10.22 -9.96
N ALA A 400 12.30 -9.05 -10.61
CA ALA A 400 11.14 -8.25 -11.01
C ALA A 400 10.23 -9.02 -11.98
N VAL A 401 10.79 -9.63 -13.04
CA VAL A 401 10.02 -10.43 -14.03
C VAL A 401 9.44 -11.69 -13.40
N GLU A 402 10.17 -12.36 -12.52
CA GLU A 402 9.68 -13.55 -11.81
C GLU A 402 8.49 -13.21 -10.91
N ALA A 403 8.58 -12.10 -10.16
CA ALA A 403 7.48 -11.59 -9.35
C ALA A 403 6.27 -11.12 -10.21
N ALA A 404 6.51 -10.51 -11.36
CA ALA A 404 5.47 -10.12 -12.30
C ALA A 404 4.69 -11.34 -12.82
N ASN A 405 5.41 -12.40 -13.21
CA ASN A 405 4.80 -13.67 -13.64
C ASN A 405 3.96 -14.31 -12.53
N LYS A 406 4.46 -14.29 -11.28
CA LYS A 406 3.72 -14.77 -10.10
C LYS A 406 2.45 -13.96 -9.86
N LEU A 407 2.56 -12.63 -9.85
CA LEU A 407 1.46 -11.71 -9.60
C LEU A 407 0.32 -11.88 -10.60
N SER A 408 0.63 -12.12 -11.87
CA SER A 408 -0.36 -12.36 -12.93
C SER A 408 -1.27 -13.57 -12.68
N GLY A 409 -0.89 -14.48 -11.77
CA GLY A 409 -1.66 -15.66 -11.39
C GLY A 409 -2.47 -15.54 -10.10
N ILE A 410 -2.30 -14.46 -9.33
CA ILE A 410 -2.89 -14.35 -7.97
C ILE A 410 -4.31 -13.78 -8.02
N VAL A 411 -4.53 -12.68 -8.72
CA VAL A 411 -5.79 -11.92 -8.67
C VAL A 411 -6.79 -12.47 -9.69
N SER A 412 -7.91 -12.99 -9.21
CA SER A 412 -8.99 -13.49 -10.05
C SER A 412 -9.83 -12.36 -10.67
N GLU A 413 -10.61 -12.69 -11.70
CA GLU A 413 -11.60 -11.75 -12.26
C GLU A 413 -12.66 -11.33 -11.22
N ARG A 414 -12.97 -12.20 -10.27
CA ARG A 414 -13.88 -11.90 -9.18
C ARG A 414 -13.30 -10.81 -8.28
N ALA A 415 -12.04 -10.95 -7.87
CA ALA A 415 -11.36 -9.95 -7.05
C ALA A 415 -11.27 -8.59 -7.74
N GLN A 416 -10.97 -8.57 -9.05
CA GLN A 416 -10.93 -7.33 -9.83
C GLN A 416 -12.28 -6.59 -9.89
N ARG A 417 -13.41 -7.32 -9.82
CA ARG A 417 -14.77 -6.74 -9.77
C ARG A 417 -15.17 -6.29 -8.37
N GLU A 418 -14.91 -7.12 -7.36
CA GLU A 418 -15.34 -6.87 -5.98
C GLU A 418 -14.40 -5.89 -5.24
N VAL A 419 -13.12 -5.83 -5.66
CA VAL A 419 -12.06 -5.02 -5.06
C VAL A 419 -11.32 -4.23 -6.15
N PRO A 420 -11.88 -3.12 -6.68
CA PRO A 420 -11.37 -2.42 -7.87
C PRO A 420 -9.92 -1.96 -7.77
N TRP A 421 -9.41 -1.65 -6.57
CA TRP A 421 -8.02 -1.25 -6.37
C TRP A 421 -6.99 -2.39 -6.63
N THR A 422 -7.45 -3.62 -6.85
CA THR A 422 -6.59 -4.72 -7.34
C THR A 422 -6.27 -4.62 -8.84
N GLN A 423 -7.01 -3.80 -9.62
CA GLN A 423 -6.74 -3.63 -11.05
C GLN A 423 -5.37 -3.01 -11.34
N PRO A 424 -4.91 -1.94 -10.66
CA PRO A 424 -3.53 -1.48 -10.77
C PRO A 424 -2.50 -2.56 -10.40
N ILE A 425 -2.77 -3.40 -9.42
CA ILE A 425 -1.86 -4.47 -9.01
C ILE A 425 -1.68 -5.48 -10.15
N ILE A 426 -2.77 -5.96 -10.75
CA ILE A 426 -2.69 -6.93 -11.86
C ILE A 426 -2.22 -6.30 -13.19
N ALA A 427 -2.28 -4.99 -13.31
CA ALA A 427 -1.73 -4.24 -14.43
C ALA A 427 -0.20 -4.03 -14.31
N ALA A 428 0.34 -4.00 -13.10
CA ALA A 428 1.75 -3.72 -12.82
C ALA A 428 2.75 -4.64 -13.53
N PRO A 429 2.51 -5.95 -13.69
CA PRO A 429 3.39 -6.85 -14.44
C PRO A 429 3.76 -6.36 -15.83
N TYR A 430 2.84 -5.71 -16.55
CA TYR A 430 3.09 -5.21 -17.90
C TYR A 430 4.15 -4.11 -17.93
N ASN A 431 4.23 -3.27 -16.88
CA ASN A 431 5.28 -2.26 -16.74
C ASN A 431 6.67 -2.89 -16.56
N VAL A 432 6.75 -3.97 -15.76
CA VAL A 432 8.01 -4.70 -15.56
C VAL A 432 8.48 -5.36 -16.84
N HIS A 433 7.57 -6.02 -17.56
CA HIS A 433 7.89 -6.62 -18.85
C HIS A 433 8.32 -5.58 -19.89
N ALA A 434 7.70 -4.39 -19.93
CA ALA A 434 8.10 -3.30 -20.80
C ALA A 434 9.55 -2.86 -20.58
N VAL A 435 10.04 -2.90 -19.32
CA VAL A 435 11.41 -2.51 -18.97
C VAL A 435 12.42 -3.63 -19.19
N PHE A 436 12.15 -4.85 -18.73
CA PHE A 436 13.17 -5.89 -18.60
C PHE A 436 13.06 -7.04 -19.61
N SER A 437 11.89 -7.25 -20.21
CA SER A 437 11.74 -8.34 -21.18
C SER A 437 12.19 -7.92 -22.59
N LYS A 438 12.54 -8.91 -23.40
CA LYS A 438 12.78 -8.66 -24.82
C LYS A 438 11.49 -8.23 -25.50
N PRO A 439 11.53 -7.32 -26.49
CA PRO A 439 10.33 -6.87 -27.17
C PRO A 439 9.48 -8.01 -27.72
N GLU A 440 10.10 -9.05 -28.27
CA GLU A 440 9.41 -10.22 -28.83
C GLU A 440 8.64 -10.99 -27.75
N ASP A 441 9.22 -11.14 -26.55
CA ASP A 441 8.58 -11.81 -25.41
C ASP A 441 7.39 -10.99 -24.91
N VAL A 442 7.50 -9.65 -24.87
CA VAL A 442 6.39 -8.74 -24.52
C VAL A 442 5.24 -8.87 -25.52
N LEU A 443 5.55 -8.90 -26.81
CA LEU A 443 4.53 -9.05 -27.86
C LEU A 443 3.84 -10.42 -27.84
N ALA A 444 4.49 -11.44 -27.28
CA ALA A 444 3.94 -12.78 -27.09
C ALA A 444 3.08 -12.91 -25.81
N LEU A 445 3.06 -11.91 -24.92
CA LEU A 445 2.22 -11.94 -23.72
C LEU A 445 0.74 -12.08 -24.11
N PRO A 446 -0.01 -13.00 -23.48
CA PRO A 446 -1.43 -13.15 -23.76
C PRO A 446 -2.22 -11.90 -23.37
N ALA A 447 -3.28 -11.61 -24.11
CA ALA A 447 -4.20 -10.55 -23.73
C ALA A 447 -4.84 -10.87 -22.36
N PRO A 448 -5.08 -9.84 -21.51
CA PRO A 448 -5.74 -10.03 -20.22
C PRO A 448 -7.11 -10.68 -20.38
N LYS A 449 -7.43 -11.58 -19.43
CA LYS A 449 -8.77 -12.18 -19.36
C LYS A 449 -9.80 -11.18 -18.82
N GLY A 450 -11.04 -11.40 -19.14
CA GLY A 450 -12.15 -10.57 -18.69
C GLY A 450 -12.22 -9.20 -19.40
N ASP A 451 -13.20 -8.40 -19.00
CA ASP A 451 -13.38 -7.04 -19.51
C ASP A 451 -12.97 -6.00 -18.44
N PHE A 452 -11.67 -5.79 -18.32
CA PHE A 452 -11.06 -4.82 -17.43
C PHE A 452 -10.25 -3.82 -18.26
N PRO A 453 -10.86 -2.69 -18.66
CA PRO A 453 -10.23 -1.74 -19.58
C PRO A 453 -8.89 -1.20 -19.09
N PHE A 454 -8.72 -0.99 -17.77
CA PHE A 454 -7.45 -0.52 -17.20
C PHE A 454 -6.31 -1.54 -17.39
N VAL A 455 -6.58 -2.82 -17.12
CA VAL A 455 -5.59 -3.90 -17.29
C VAL A 455 -5.26 -4.12 -18.77
N LYS A 456 -6.28 -4.04 -19.64
CA LYS A 456 -6.07 -4.09 -21.11
C LYS A 456 -5.20 -2.94 -21.58
N ALA A 457 -5.41 -1.74 -21.08
CA ALA A 457 -4.61 -0.58 -21.45
C ALA A 457 -3.14 -0.73 -21.02
N ALA A 458 -2.86 -1.32 -19.84
CA ALA A 458 -1.50 -1.63 -19.42
C ALA A 458 -0.82 -2.69 -20.32
N TRP A 459 -1.57 -3.67 -20.80
CA TRP A 459 -1.08 -4.64 -21.80
C TRP A 459 -0.75 -3.95 -23.12
N HIS A 460 -1.61 -3.05 -23.62
CA HIS A 460 -1.33 -2.22 -24.79
C HIS A 460 -0.11 -1.32 -24.59
N TYR A 461 0.06 -0.76 -23.37
CA TYR A 461 1.26 0.03 -23.05
C TYR A 461 2.54 -0.78 -23.24
N ALA A 462 2.64 -1.97 -22.63
CA ALA A 462 3.83 -2.80 -22.76
C ALA A 462 4.13 -3.13 -24.22
N ARG A 463 3.10 -3.47 -25.02
CA ARG A 463 3.22 -3.75 -26.44
C ARG A 463 3.65 -2.51 -27.23
N GLY A 464 3.09 -1.33 -26.92
CA GLY A 464 3.46 -0.07 -27.55
C GLY A 464 4.94 0.27 -27.32
N ILE A 465 5.44 0.10 -26.09
CA ILE A 465 6.87 0.25 -25.77
C ILE A 465 7.71 -0.78 -26.54
N ALA A 466 7.28 -2.04 -26.59
CA ALA A 466 8.00 -3.07 -27.35
C ALA A 466 8.07 -2.76 -28.86
N GLN A 467 6.97 -2.32 -29.47
CA GLN A 467 6.94 -1.92 -30.87
C GLN A 467 7.83 -0.70 -31.15
N ALA A 468 7.80 0.31 -30.26
CA ALA A 468 8.67 1.49 -30.37
C ALA A 468 10.14 1.10 -30.28
N ARG A 469 10.53 0.20 -29.37
CA ARG A 469 11.90 -0.33 -29.24
C ARG A 469 12.36 -1.10 -30.50
N LEU A 470 11.44 -1.70 -31.25
CA LEU A 470 11.70 -2.37 -32.53
C LEU A 470 11.69 -1.41 -33.72
N GLY A 471 11.46 -0.11 -33.54
CA GLY A 471 11.35 0.89 -34.60
C GLY A 471 10.05 0.80 -35.40
N ARG A 472 9.05 0.10 -34.93
CA ARG A 472 7.74 -0.11 -35.57
C ARG A 472 6.77 0.97 -35.10
N ALA A 473 6.97 2.19 -35.65
CA ALA A 473 6.27 3.38 -35.17
C ALA A 473 4.75 3.31 -35.37
N ASP A 474 4.28 2.75 -36.50
CA ASP A 474 2.85 2.70 -36.80
C ASP A 474 2.13 1.69 -35.89
N GLU A 475 2.73 0.54 -35.61
CA GLU A 475 2.23 -0.45 -34.68
C GLU A 475 2.23 0.11 -33.26
N ALA A 476 3.26 0.85 -32.84
CA ALA A 476 3.29 1.49 -31.53
C ALA A 476 2.18 2.55 -31.40
N ARG A 477 1.92 3.35 -32.45
CA ARG A 477 0.79 4.30 -32.45
C ARG A 477 -0.56 3.60 -32.39
N ALA A 478 -0.71 2.43 -33.02
CA ALA A 478 -1.95 1.65 -32.93
C ALA A 478 -2.21 1.17 -31.50
N GLU A 479 -1.17 0.78 -30.76
CA GLU A 479 -1.30 0.42 -29.34
C GLU A 479 -1.66 1.66 -28.48
N ALA A 480 -1.07 2.83 -28.74
CA ALA A 480 -1.42 4.09 -28.06
C ALA A 480 -2.89 4.48 -28.33
N ALA A 481 -3.35 4.41 -29.57
CA ALA A 481 -4.74 4.69 -29.94
C ALA A 481 -5.75 3.71 -29.29
N ALA A 482 -5.35 2.45 -29.07
CA ALA A 482 -6.15 1.50 -28.32
C ALA A 482 -6.30 1.93 -26.84
N ILE A 483 -5.23 2.45 -26.21
CA ILE A 483 -5.30 3.00 -24.85
C ILE A 483 -6.24 4.22 -24.81
N GLU A 484 -6.11 5.14 -25.77
CA GLU A 484 -7.00 6.31 -25.85
C GLU A 484 -8.47 5.91 -25.97
N THR A 485 -8.77 4.89 -26.79
CA THR A 485 -10.13 4.34 -26.93
C THR A 485 -10.63 3.74 -25.62
N LEU A 486 -9.79 2.97 -24.91
CA LEU A 486 -10.13 2.38 -23.61
C LEU A 486 -10.31 3.45 -22.54
N SER A 487 -9.55 4.56 -22.59
CA SER A 487 -9.63 5.64 -21.60
C SER A 487 -10.99 6.35 -21.58
N GLN A 488 -11.76 6.27 -22.67
CA GLN A 488 -13.10 6.85 -22.76
C GLN A 488 -14.20 5.94 -22.18
N ARG A 489 -13.86 4.72 -21.80
CA ARG A 489 -14.83 3.77 -21.24
C ARG A 489 -15.34 4.26 -19.88
N PRO A 490 -16.65 4.12 -19.57
CA PRO A 490 -17.23 4.48 -18.27
C PRO A 490 -16.50 3.84 -17.08
N GLU A 491 -16.01 2.61 -17.25
CA GLU A 491 -15.26 1.90 -16.21
C GLU A 491 -13.94 2.59 -15.86
N ILE A 492 -13.29 3.28 -16.80
CA ILE A 492 -12.07 4.06 -16.55
C ILE A 492 -12.40 5.40 -15.91
N THR A 493 -13.41 6.10 -16.45
CA THR A 493 -13.79 7.43 -15.94
C THR A 493 -14.40 7.37 -14.54
N ALA A 494 -14.88 6.21 -14.10
CA ALA A 494 -15.36 5.96 -12.73
C ALA A 494 -14.26 5.51 -11.75
N LEU A 495 -13.07 5.11 -12.22
CA LEU A 495 -11.98 4.67 -11.34
C LEU A 495 -11.53 5.72 -10.31
N PRO A 496 -11.50 7.04 -10.61
CA PRO A 496 -11.18 8.05 -9.61
C PRO A 496 -12.11 8.04 -8.39
N ASP A 497 -13.39 7.70 -8.57
CA ASP A 497 -14.34 7.56 -7.47
C ASP A 497 -13.97 6.38 -6.55
N ALA A 498 -13.25 5.39 -7.08
CA ALA A 498 -12.68 4.27 -6.33
C ALA A 498 -11.21 4.50 -5.92
N GLY A 499 -10.70 5.72 -6.03
CA GLY A 499 -9.35 6.12 -5.62
C GLY A 499 -8.26 5.81 -6.63
N VAL A 500 -8.59 5.27 -7.81
CA VAL A 500 -7.60 4.93 -8.84
C VAL A 500 -7.61 6.02 -9.92
N PRO A 501 -6.55 6.82 -10.10
CA PRO A 501 -6.49 7.90 -11.08
C PRO A 501 -6.30 7.35 -12.51
N GLY A 502 -7.21 6.45 -12.92
CA GLY A 502 -7.12 5.72 -14.17
C GLY A 502 -6.87 6.58 -15.41
N PRO A 503 -7.66 7.65 -15.66
CA PRO A 503 -7.45 8.52 -16.81
C PRO A 503 -6.05 9.14 -16.88
N ASP A 504 -5.52 9.61 -15.73
CA ASP A 504 -4.19 10.22 -15.67
C ASP A 504 -3.08 9.20 -15.94
N VAL A 505 -3.17 8.01 -15.32
CA VAL A 505 -2.21 6.91 -15.55
C VAL A 505 -2.18 6.50 -17.02
N LEU A 506 -3.34 6.35 -17.67
CA LEU A 506 -3.41 6.02 -19.08
C LEU A 506 -2.89 7.15 -19.99
N SER A 507 -3.08 8.40 -19.59
CA SER A 507 -2.53 9.57 -20.26
C SER A 507 -0.98 9.59 -20.21
N ILE A 508 -0.36 9.15 -19.11
CA ILE A 508 1.09 8.95 -19.03
C ILE A 508 1.51 7.84 -20.02
N ALA A 509 0.81 6.71 -20.02
CA ALA A 509 1.13 5.57 -20.88
C ALA A 509 1.18 5.93 -22.38
N VAL A 510 0.19 6.71 -22.86
CA VAL A 510 0.16 7.19 -24.26
C VAL A 510 1.38 8.06 -24.58
N ARG A 511 1.68 9.05 -23.70
CA ARG A 511 2.81 9.97 -23.89
C ARG A 511 4.15 9.26 -23.86
N GLU A 512 4.29 8.25 -23.02
CA GLU A 512 5.51 7.42 -22.97
C GLU A 512 5.72 6.65 -24.28
N ILE A 513 4.67 6.07 -24.87
CA ILE A 513 4.77 5.39 -26.16
C ILE A 513 5.19 6.40 -27.25
N ASP A 514 4.52 7.54 -27.34
CA ASP A 514 4.82 8.58 -28.34
C ASP A 514 6.24 9.14 -28.17
N ALA A 515 6.68 9.33 -26.91
CA ALA A 515 8.04 9.77 -26.61
C ALA A 515 9.08 8.74 -27.07
N ARG A 516 8.85 7.44 -26.86
CA ARG A 516 9.76 6.38 -27.33
C ARG A 516 9.78 6.28 -28.86
N ILE A 517 8.66 6.50 -29.54
CA ILE A 517 8.63 6.61 -31.03
C ILE A 517 9.51 7.78 -31.47
N ALA A 518 9.37 8.95 -30.85
CA ALA A 518 10.17 10.13 -31.15
C ALA A 518 11.67 9.90 -30.90
N GLN A 519 12.03 9.29 -29.75
CA GLN A 519 13.42 8.91 -29.45
C GLN A 519 14.01 7.99 -30.53
N HIS A 520 13.28 6.96 -30.91
CA HIS A 520 13.76 5.99 -31.91
C HIS A 520 13.93 6.62 -33.31
N SER A 521 13.07 7.58 -33.67
CA SER A 521 13.20 8.34 -34.91
C SER A 521 14.28 9.44 -34.89
N GLY A 522 14.94 9.66 -33.73
CA GLY A 522 15.96 10.70 -33.53
C GLY A 522 15.40 12.08 -33.17
N ASP A 523 14.08 12.27 -33.08
CA ASP A 523 13.46 13.53 -32.64
C ASP A 523 13.51 13.67 -31.13
N GLN A 524 14.72 13.91 -30.61
CA GLN A 524 14.94 14.04 -29.16
C GLN A 524 14.23 15.27 -28.55
N ALA A 525 13.98 16.31 -29.35
CA ALA A 525 13.25 17.49 -28.88
C ALA A 525 11.78 17.15 -28.63
N ARG A 526 11.14 16.43 -29.53
CA ARG A 526 9.77 15.94 -29.36
C ARG A 526 9.67 14.94 -28.21
N ALA A 527 10.63 14.02 -28.09
CA ALA A 527 10.67 13.06 -27.00
C ALA A 527 10.73 13.76 -25.63
N ALA A 528 11.63 14.73 -25.45
CA ALA A 528 11.74 15.48 -24.20
C ALA A 528 10.47 16.26 -23.87
N ALA A 529 9.80 16.86 -24.87
CA ALA A 529 8.54 17.55 -24.66
C ALA A 529 7.43 16.60 -24.15
N LEU A 530 7.31 15.41 -24.74
CA LEU A 530 6.33 14.39 -24.35
C LEU A 530 6.62 13.82 -22.95
N PHE A 531 7.88 13.55 -22.62
CA PHE A 531 8.25 13.14 -21.26
C PHE A 531 7.99 14.24 -20.22
N ALA A 532 8.21 15.52 -20.57
CA ALA A 532 7.88 16.62 -19.66
C ALA A 532 6.37 16.72 -19.42
N GLU A 533 5.54 16.53 -20.45
CA GLU A 533 4.09 16.45 -20.30
C GLU A 533 3.69 15.26 -19.41
N ALA A 534 4.25 14.07 -19.64
CA ALA A 534 3.97 12.87 -18.84
C ALA A 534 4.41 13.05 -17.39
N ALA A 535 5.59 13.62 -17.15
CA ALA A 535 6.09 13.95 -15.82
C ALA A 535 5.15 14.92 -15.10
N SER A 536 4.65 15.97 -15.79
CA SER A 536 3.69 16.91 -15.21
C SER A 536 2.36 16.23 -14.82
N VAL A 537 1.91 15.19 -15.54
CA VAL A 537 0.75 14.40 -15.14
C VAL A 537 1.09 13.56 -13.90
N GLN A 538 2.23 12.86 -13.91
CA GLN A 538 2.69 12.05 -12.78
C GLN A 538 2.81 12.87 -11.49
N ASP A 539 3.26 14.12 -11.58
CA ASP A 539 3.45 15.02 -10.45
C ASP A 539 2.16 15.36 -9.70
N ARG A 540 1.02 15.21 -10.36
CA ARG A 540 -0.31 15.46 -9.79
C ARG A 540 -1.01 14.20 -9.28
N LEU A 541 -0.44 13.01 -9.52
CA LEU A 541 -1.04 11.78 -9.03
C LEU A 541 -1.10 11.79 -7.49
N PRO A 542 -2.18 11.28 -6.90
CA PRO A 542 -2.27 11.15 -5.46
C PRO A 542 -1.20 10.19 -4.93
N TYR A 543 -0.85 10.38 -3.66
CA TYR A 543 0.05 9.45 -2.97
C TYR A 543 -0.51 8.03 -2.97
N MET A 544 0.34 7.06 -3.30
CA MET A 544 0.05 5.62 -3.21
C MET A 544 1.38 4.86 -3.13
N GLU A 545 1.38 3.74 -2.44
CA GLU A 545 2.52 2.82 -2.43
C GLU A 545 2.10 1.37 -2.70
N PRO A 546 2.74 0.76 -3.70
CA PRO A 546 3.60 1.38 -4.70
C PRO A 546 2.87 2.46 -5.50
N PRO A 547 3.60 3.46 -6.08
CA PRO A 547 2.97 4.53 -6.85
C PRO A 547 2.27 3.98 -8.11
N TYR A 548 1.22 4.66 -8.58
CA TYR A 548 0.46 4.25 -9.79
C TYR A 548 1.29 4.20 -11.07
N TRP A 549 2.43 4.93 -11.12
CA TRP A 549 3.45 4.83 -12.16
C TRP A 549 4.79 4.51 -11.50
N TYR A 550 5.39 3.38 -11.86
CA TYR A 550 6.40 2.68 -11.07
C TYR A 550 7.81 3.26 -11.12
N TYR A 551 8.04 4.28 -11.93
CA TYR A 551 9.29 5.02 -11.97
C TYR A 551 9.04 6.51 -12.22
N PRO A 552 9.92 7.41 -11.76
CA PRO A 552 9.79 8.83 -12.08
C PRO A 552 10.03 9.08 -13.56
N VAL A 553 9.03 9.60 -14.29
CA VAL A 553 9.16 9.95 -15.73
C VAL A 553 10.27 10.97 -15.96
N HIS A 554 10.62 11.75 -14.93
CA HIS A 554 11.76 12.66 -14.95
C HIS A 554 13.09 11.99 -15.31
N GLN A 555 13.29 10.69 -15.03
CA GLN A 555 14.49 9.99 -15.48
C GLN A 555 14.52 9.81 -17.01
N SER A 556 13.38 9.53 -17.64
CA SER A 556 13.26 9.44 -19.10
C SER A 556 13.42 10.83 -19.76
N LEU A 557 12.86 11.87 -19.14
CA LEU A 557 13.10 13.27 -19.54
C LEU A 557 14.60 13.61 -19.51
N GLY A 558 15.27 13.25 -18.40
CA GLY A 558 16.72 13.45 -18.25
C GLY A 558 17.52 12.76 -19.35
N ALA A 559 17.16 11.52 -19.70
CA ALA A 559 17.82 10.79 -20.80
C ALA A 559 17.62 11.46 -22.16
N ALA A 560 16.41 11.94 -22.48
CA ALA A 560 16.13 12.66 -23.70
C ALA A 560 16.86 14.02 -23.78
N LEU A 561 17.01 14.71 -22.66
CA LEU A 561 17.82 15.95 -22.57
C LEU A 561 19.31 15.68 -22.75
N MET A 562 19.83 14.57 -22.20
CA MET A 562 21.21 14.14 -22.48
C MET A 562 21.45 13.90 -23.98
N ALA A 563 20.51 13.22 -24.65
CA ALA A 563 20.59 12.98 -26.08
C ALA A 563 20.53 14.27 -26.93
N GLN A 564 19.96 15.36 -26.38
CA GLN A 564 20.02 16.70 -27.00
C GLN A 564 21.32 17.47 -26.74
N GLY A 565 22.27 16.92 -25.95
CA GLY A 565 23.46 17.63 -25.53
C GLY A 565 23.20 18.70 -24.47
N LYS A 566 22.18 18.52 -23.62
CA LYS A 566 21.76 19.44 -22.55
C LYS A 566 22.03 18.85 -21.17
N PRO A 567 23.29 18.59 -20.80
CA PRO A 567 23.60 17.85 -19.56
C PRO A 567 23.18 18.61 -18.29
N ALA A 568 23.15 19.93 -18.29
CA ALA A 568 22.73 20.70 -17.12
C ALA A 568 21.22 20.55 -16.86
N GLU A 569 20.39 20.63 -17.91
CA GLU A 569 18.95 20.41 -17.78
C GLU A 569 18.64 18.94 -17.43
N ALA A 570 19.39 18.01 -17.99
CA ALA A 570 19.28 16.59 -17.67
C ALA A 570 19.61 16.30 -16.20
N ALA A 571 20.66 16.90 -15.64
CA ALA A 571 21.00 16.77 -14.23
C ALA A 571 19.87 17.25 -13.31
N MET A 572 19.17 18.34 -13.68
CA MET A 572 18.00 18.81 -12.93
C MET A 572 16.85 17.77 -12.97
N ALA A 573 16.56 17.21 -14.15
CA ALA A 573 15.53 16.19 -14.28
C ALA A 573 15.84 14.91 -13.47
N PHE A 574 17.11 14.45 -13.49
CA PHE A 574 17.51 13.30 -12.66
C PHE A 574 17.46 13.60 -11.15
N ARG A 575 17.77 14.83 -10.74
CA ARG A 575 17.61 15.23 -9.34
C ARG A 575 16.13 15.27 -8.93
N GLU A 576 15.24 15.72 -9.80
CA GLU A 576 13.79 15.65 -9.56
C GLU A 576 13.31 14.21 -9.43
N ALA A 577 13.82 13.29 -10.27
CA ALA A 577 13.56 11.87 -10.14
C ALA A 577 14.02 11.31 -8.77
N LEU A 578 15.21 11.71 -8.30
CA LEU A 578 15.74 11.30 -7.00
C LEU A 578 14.95 11.87 -5.81
N GLN A 579 14.34 13.06 -5.95
CA GLN A 579 13.45 13.61 -4.92
C GLN A 579 12.16 12.78 -4.77
N ARG A 580 11.62 12.26 -5.87
CA ARG A 580 10.39 11.44 -5.90
C ARG A 580 10.64 10.00 -5.50
N SER A 581 11.80 9.50 -5.85
CA SER A 581 12.24 8.13 -5.57
C SER A 581 13.66 8.18 -5.02
N PRO A 582 13.81 8.39 -3.70
CA PRO A 582 15.11 8.52 -3.06
C PRO A 582 15.99 7.30 -3.35
N ASN A 583 17.27 7.52 -3.56
CA ASN A 583 18.24 6.45 -3.84
C ASN A 583 17.94 5.60 -5.09
N ASN A 584 17.13 6.08 -6.01
CA ASN A 584 16.82 5.39 -7.26
C ASN A 584 18.09 5.27 -8.13
N GLY A 585 18.57 4.04 -8.32
CA GLY A 585 19.81 3.77 -9.07
C GLY A 585 19.72 4.13 -10.55
N TRP A 586 18.52 4.09 -11.17
CA TRP A 586 18.30 4.52 -12.55
C TRP A 586 18.57 6.02 -12.73
N ALA A 587 17.96 6.83 -11.86
CA ALA A 587 18.16 8.28 -11.88
C ALA A 587 19.61 8.65 -11.49
N ALA A 588 20.22 7.92 -10.55
CA ALA A 588 21.62 8.13 -10.17
C ALA A 588 22.59 7.83 -11.32
N ALA A 589 22.33 6.78 -12.12
CA ALA A 589 23.12 6.47 -13.31
C ALA A 589 23.02 7.57 -14.38
N GLY A 590 21.82 8.11 -14.57
CA GLY A 590 21.60 9.25 -15.48
C GLY A 590 22.30 10.51 -14.97
N LEU A 591 22.20 10.80 -13.68
CA LEU A 591 22.87 11.94 -13.05
C LEU A 591 24.40 11.84 -13.15
N LEU A 592 24.96 10.63 -12.98
CA LEU A 592 26.40 10.39 -13.18
C LEU A 592 26.83 10.80 -14.58
N ARG A 593 26.14 10.34 -15.63
CA ARG A 593 26.47 10.69 -17.03
C ARG A 593 26.35 12.20 -17.29
N ALA A 594 25.31 12.83 -16.73
CA ALA A 594 25.12 14.26 -16.87
C ALA A 594 26.24 15.07 -16.18
N ALA A 595 26.68 14.63 -15.00
CA ALA A 595 27.78 15.24 -14.26
C ALA A 595 29.14 15.04 -14.95
N GLU A 596 29.41 13.86 -15.48
CA GLU A 596 30.62 13.56 -16.27
C GLU A 596 30.71 14.47 -17.52
N ALA A 597 29.60 14.68 -18.22
CA ALA A 597 29.53 15.58 -19.38
C ALA A 597 29.79 17.06 -19.02
N GLN A 598 29.54 17.45 -17.77
CA GLN A 598 29.77 18.80 -17.24
C GLN A 598 31.12 18.97 -16.52
N GLY A 599 31.82 17.87 -16.24
CA GLY A 599 33.04 17.88 -15.40
C GLY A 599 32.78 18.21 -13.92
N ASP A 600 31.52 17.99 -13.43
CA ASP A 600 31.13 18.23 -12.05
C ASP A 600 31.54 17.06 -11.14
N GLN A 601 32.78 17.16 -10.60
CA GLN A 601 33.37 16.10 -9.80
C GLN A 601 32.56 15.81 -8.50
N ALA A 602 31.95 16.82 -7.90
CA ALA A 602 31.16 16.64 -6.68
C ALA A 602 29.92 15.81 -6.93
N THR A 603 29.20 16.12 -8.00
CA THR A 603 28.00 15.34 -8.41
C THR A 603 28.39 13.94 -8.92
N ILE A 604 29.55 13.76 -9.55
CA ILE A 604 30.06 12.43 -9.94
C ILE A 604 30.23 11.53 -8.71
N GLU A 605 30.89 12.02 -7.65
CA GLU A 605 31.10 11.24 -6.42
C GLU A 605 29.76 10.97 -5.67
N GLU A 606 28.85 11.94 -5.65
CA GLU A 606 27.50 11.77 -5.11
C GLU A 606 26.78 10.62 -5.82
N ALA A 607 26.69 10.68 -7.14
CA ALA A 607 25.97 9.70 -7.95
C ALA A 607 26.58 8.29 -7.82
N LYS A 608 27.92 8.16 -7.83
CA LYS A 608 28.61 6.89 -7.59
C LYS A 608 28.27 6.30 -6.22
N SER A 609 28.26 7.14 -5.17
CA SER A 609 27.90 6.71 -3.82
C SER A 609 26.47 6.21 -3.72
N LEU A 610 25.51 6.91 -4.36
CA LEU A 610 24.11 6.48 -4.43
C LEU A 610 23.96 5.11 -5.09
N MET A 611 24.67 4.90 -6.19
CA MET A 611 24.63 3.62 -6.92
C MET A 611 25.24 2.47 -6.13
N GLN A 612 26.40 2.66 -5.54
CA GLN A 612 27.06 1.61 -4.74
C GLN A 612 26.20 1.12 -3.58
N LYS A 613 25.40 1.99 -2.98
CA LYS A 613 24.58 1.67 -1.81
C LYS A 613 23.26 1.00 -2.17
N ASN A 614 22.67 1.35 -3.32
CA ASN A 614 21.26 1.09 -3.56
C ASN A 614 20.98 0.30 -4.84
N TRP A 615 21.96 0.19 -5.75
CA TRP A 615 21.83 -0.59 -6.96
C TRP A 615 22.27 -2.04 -6.74
N PHE A 616 21.43 -2.99 -7.02
CA PHE A 616 21.73 -4.42 -6.93
C PHE A 616 21.41 -5.19 -8.22
N GLY A 617 21.18 -4.47 -9.30
CA GLY A 617 21.09 -5.04 -10.64
C GLY A 617 22.42 -5.59 -11.14
N SER A 618 22.36 -6.58 -12.02
CA SER A 618 23.56 -7.24 -12.58
C SER A 618 24.32 -6.37 -13.59
N SER A 619 23.70 -5.33 -14.12
CA SER A 619 24.29 -4.38 -15.08
C SER A 619 23.77 -2.98 -14.82
N MET A 620 24.55 -1.98 -15.24
CA MET A 620 24.12 -0.57 -15.20
C MET A 620 23.02 -0.30 -16.22
N PRO A 621 22.06 0.60 -15.92
CA PRO A 621 21.06 1.00 -16.90
C PRO A 621 21.71 1.58 -18.16
N THR A 622 21.17 1.20 -19.33
CA THR A 622 21.55 1.85 -20.60
C THR A 622 20.72 3.12 -20.83
N PRO A 623 21.18 4.05 -21.70
CA PRO A 623 20.39 5.23 -22.06
C PRO A 623 19.00 4.90 -22.60
N GLU A 624 18.85 3.78 -23.29
CA GLU A 624 17.59 3.33 -23.88
C GLU A 624 16.60 2.79 -22.84
N GLN A 625 17.10 2.42 -21.67
CA GLN A 625 16.29 1.95 -20.54
C GLN A 625 15.85 3.10 -19.63
N LEU A 626 16.53 4.24 -19.70
CA LEU A 626 16.16 5.46 -18.99
C LEU A 626 15.14 6.24 -19.79
#